data_c196f80ffaba529c68623e02be605a15
#
_entry.id   c196f80ffaba529c68623e02be605a15
#
_cell.length_a   1.000
_cell.length_b   1.000
_cell.length_c   1.000
_cell.angle_alpha   90.00
_cell.angle_beta   90.00
_cell.angle_gamma   90.00
#
_symmetry.space_group_name_H-M   'P 1'
#
loop_
_entity.id
_entity.type
_entity.pdbx_description
1 polymer ?
#
loop_
_entity_poly.entity_id
_entity_poly.type
_entity_poly.pdbx_seq_one_letter_code
_entity_poly.pdbx_strand_id
1 'polypeptide(L)'
;MIIALAQISPVLGDVDKNVRLHAEIIERARKEKADLVVFPELSLTGYNLRDLAADVALAPEKDKRFREVLSLSRTTDLVVGFVEDNKTGLIYNAAAYLRGGRPLHLHRKVYLPTCGMFDEARFFAQGKDVLTFDSPFGRTGLMICREFLHLSAGYLLQAGGAGMIIVISAAPGRGSSQASAFDTSRMWELMGEALSFFSSAFVIYCNRAGYEDGMVFAGGSFIYGPTGRLVGKAAYAERDFLLVEVDPGEVRRARRTWPWARDDKPEVILQALQKVLSRHED
;
A
#
# COMPACT_ATOMS: atom_id res chain seq x y z
N MET A 1 -2.53 -13.20 14.39
CA MET A 1 -1.72 -12.07 13.92
C MET A 1 -2.53 -10.82 14.03
N ILE A 2 -1.98 -9.78 14.68
CA ILE A 2 -2.66 -8.50 14.86
C ILE A 2 -2.06 -7.47 13.91
N ILE A 3 -2.91 -6.88 13.06
CA ILE A 3 -2.53 -5.83 12.10
C ILE A 3 -3.14 -4.51 12.57
N ALA A 4 -2.32 -3.46 12.60
CA ALA A 4 -2.75 -2.09 12.85
C ALA A 4 -2.75 -1.31 11.53
N LEU A 5 -3.88 -0.73 11.15
CA LEU A 5 -3.99 0.25 10.08
C LEU A 5 -3.93 1.65 10.68
N ALA A 6 -2.86 2.37 10.39
CA ALA A 6 -2.61 3.72 10.85
C ALA A 6 -3.19 4.73 9.85
N GLN A 7 -4.49 4.93 9.85
CA GLN A 7 -5.16 5.91 9.01
C GLN A 7 -4.89 7.32 9.51
N ILE A 8 -3.78 7.90 9.07
CA ILE A 8 -3.28 9.19 9.54
C ILE A 8 -3.50 10.32 8.53
N SER A 9 -3.25 11.55 9.00
CA SER A 9 -3.16 12.76 8.20
C SER A 9 -1.74 13.33 8.38
N PRO A 10 -0.77 12.96 7.54
CA PRO A 10 0.58 13.48 7.60
C PRO A 10 0.62 14.98 7.32
N VAL A 11 1.60 15.67 7.88
CA VAL A 11 1.85 17.08 7.60
C VAL A 11 2.67 17.19 6.32
N LEU A 12 2.17 17.96 5.35
CA LEU A 12 2.83 18.16 4.06
C LEU A 12 4.23 18.77 4.23
N GLY A 13 5.25 18.10 3.71
CA GLY A 13 6.64 18.54 3.72
C GLY A 13 7.37 18.47 5.07
N ASP A 14 6.70 18.22 6.19
CA ASP A 14 7.31 18.20 7.52
C ASP A 14 7.66 16.76 7.96
N VAL A 15 8.77 16.26 7.43
CA VAL A 15 9.23 14.89 7.69
C VAL A 15 9.48 14.64 9.18
N ASP A 16 10.02 15.60 9.90
CA ASP A 16 10.33 15.44 11.33
C ASP A 16 9.06 15.30 12.19
N LYS A 17 7.99 16.06 11.88
CA LYS A 17 6.69 15.87 12.53
C LYS A 17 6.09 14.53 12.19
N ASN A 18 6.19 14.12 10.93
CA ASN A 18 5.64 12.84 10.48
C ASN A 18 6.38 11.66 11.13
N VAL A 19 7.70 11.70 11.28
CA VAL A 19 8.47 10.68 11.99
C VAL A 19 8.02 10.57 13.46
N ARG A 20 7.83 11.71 14.14
CA ARG A 20 7.27 11.71 15.50
C ARG A 20 5.87 11.09 15.56
N LEU A 21 4.99 11.45 14.62
CA LEU A 21 3.65 10.86 14.54
C LEU A 21 3.72 9.33 14.33
N HIS A 22 4.62 8.85 13.48
CA HIS A 22 4.85 7.41 13.31
C HIS A 22 5.31 6.77 14.62
N ALA A 23 6.25 7.38 15.33
CA ALA A 23 6.75 6.85 16.61
C ALA A 23 5.63 6.71 17.66
N GLU A 24 4.77 7.72 17.80
CA GLU A 24 3.61 7.69 18.71
C GLU A 24 2.64 6.54 18.37
N ILE A 25 2.33 6.35 17.08
CA ILE A 25 1.41 5.31 16.62
C ILE A 25 2.04 3.92 16.80
N ILE A 26 3.31 3.76 16.48
CA ILE A 26 4.03 2.49 16.65
C ILE A 26 4.07 2.11 18.13
N GLU A 27 4.29 3.08 19.01
CA GLU A 27 4.27 2.83 20.45
C GLU A 27 2.87 2.41 20.95
N ARG A 28 1.81 3.03 20.42
CA ARG A 28 0.43 2.59 20.65
C ARG A 28 0.21 1.16 20.14
N ALA A 29 0.66 0.85 18.92
CA ALA A 29 0.53 -0.47 18.31
C ALA A 29 1.26 -1.56 19.13
N ARG A 30 2.43 -1.25 19.68
CA ARG A 30 3.18 -2.15 20.56
C ARG A 30 2.42 -2.50 21.85
N LYS A 31 1.78 -1.51 22.48
CA LYS A 31 0.94 -1.73 23.66
C LYS A 31 -0.21 -2.69 23.36
N GLU A 32 -0.75 -2.59 22.16
CA GLU A 32 -1.82 -3.48 21.64
C GLU A 32 -1.27 -4.80 21.02
N LYS A 33 0.04 -5.03 21.11
CA LYS A 33 0.74 -6.23 20.61
C LYS A 33 0.54 -6.45 19.10
N ALA A 34 0.47 -5.38 18.33
CA ALA A 34 0.39 -5.48 16.87
C ALA A 34 1.68 -6.07 16.29
N ASP A 35 1.53 -7.06 15.43
CA ASP A 35 2.62 -7.70 14.70
C ASP A 35 3.09 -6.85 13.52
N LEU A 36 2.15 -6.16 12.87
CA LEU A 36 2.37 -5.32 11.70
C LEU A 36 1.62 -3.99 11.83
N VAL A 37 2.28 -2.87 11.53
CA VAL A 37 1.65 -1.56 11.39
C VAL A 37 1.78 -1.09 9.95
N VAL A 38 0.66 -0.76 9.32
CA VAL A 38 0.62 -0.26 7.95
C VAL A 38 0.25 1.21 7.95
N PHE A 39 1.13 2.04 7.39
CA PHE A 39 0.93 3.47 7.18
C PHE A 39 0.54 3.75 5.73
N PRO A 40 -0.11 4.89 5.44
CA PRO A 40 -0.54 5.21 4.09
C PRO A 40 0.60 5.62 3.15
N GLU A 41 0.27 5.80 1.88
CA GLU A 41 1.17 6.33 0.85
C GLU A 41 1.73 7.69 1.25
N LEU A 42 3.05 7.88 1.01
CA LEU A 42 3.80 9.10 1.35
C LEU A 42 3.57 9.58 2.79
N SER A 43 3.40 8.63 3.73
CA SER A 43 3.08 8.92 5.13
C SER A 43 4.18 9.69 5.87
N LEU A 44 5.44 9.61 5.41
CA LEU A 44 6.56 10.35 5.98
C LEU A 44 6.69 11.77 5.43
N THR A 45 6.10 12.08 4.28
CA THR A 45 6.36 13.33 3.56
C THR A 45 5.12 14.18 3.30
N GLY A 46 3.91 13.59 3.36
CA GLY A 46 2.71 14.18 2.77
C GLY A 46 2.64 13.87 1.28
N TYR A 47 1.47 14.12 0.66
CA TYR A 47 1.20 13.67 -0.71
C TYR A 47 1.38 14.76 -1.77
N ASN A 48 0.77 15.95 -1.59
CA ASN A 48 0.72 16.98 -2.62
C ASN A 48 2.01 17.86 -2.66
N LEU A 49 3.15 17.19 -2.74
CA LEU A 49 4.49 17.81 -2.60
C LEU A 49 4.88 18.69 -3.79
N ARG A 50 4.49 18.31 -5.01
CA ARG A 50 4.92 18.96 -6.25
C ARG A 50 6.44 19.09 -6.30
N ASP A 51 6.98 20.31 -6.48
CA ASP A 51 8.41 20.64 -6.52
C ASP A 51 9.14 20.41 -5.19
N LEU A 52 8.42 20.41 -4.06
CA LEU A 52 9.01 20.04 -2.75
C LEU A 52 9.43 18.58 -2.68
N ALA A 53 9.02 17.73 -3.61
CA ALA A 53 9.30 16.29 -3.56
C ALA A 53 10.81 15.99 -3.44
N ALA A 54 11.66 16.75 -4.14
CA ALA A 54 13.11 16.58 -4.07
C ALA A 54 13.70 16.98 -2.70
N ASP A 55 13.16 18.05 -2.09
CA ASP A 55 13.68 18.59 -0.81
C ASP A 55 13.36 17.68 0.39
N VAL A 56 12.26 16.94 0.32
CA VAL A 56 11.81 16.02 1.38
C VAL A 56 12.19 14.56 1.13
N ALA A 57 12.85 14.28 0.03
CA ALA A 57 13.25 12.92 -0.34
C ALA A 57 14.24 12.34 0.68
N LEU A 58 14.07 11.06 0.98
CA LEU A 58 14.83 10.33 1.99
C LEU A 58 15.68 9.27 1.33
N ALA A 59 16.99 9.28 1.59
CA ALA A 59 17.89 8.20 1.20
C ALA A 59 17.91 7.13 2.33
N PRO A 60 17.31 5.93 2.16
CA PRO A 60 17.11 4.97 3.23
C PRO A 60 18.38 4.58 3.98
N GLU A 61 19.53 4.57 3.29
CA GLU A 61 20.82 4.18 3.89
C GLU A 61 21.50 5.31 4.66
N LYS A 62 21.20 6.58 4.35
CA LYS A 62 21.96 7.74 4.84
C LYS A 62 21.15 8.71 5.68
N ASP A 63 19.88 8.87 5.40
CA ASP A 63 19.04 9.87 6.08
C ASP A 63 18.80 9.48 7.54
N LYS A 64 19.06 10.44 8.46
CA LYS A 64 18.91 10.23 9.90
C LYS A 64 17.44 9.94 10.28
N ARG A 65 16.49 10.63 9.62
CA ARG A 65 15.05 10.50 9.87
C ARG A 65 14.56 9.10 9.46
N PHE A 66 15.01 8.60 8.29
CA PHE A 66 14.68 7.25 7.87
C PHE A 66 15.30 6.19 8.78
N ARG A 67 16.55 6.39 9.26
CA ARG A 67 17.16 5.49 10.25
C ARG A 67 16.41 5.47 11.59
N GLU A 68 15.80 6.59 11.99
CA GLU A 68 14.92 6.61 13.15
C GLU A 68 13.71 5.70 12.93
N VAL A 69 13.03 5.80 11.79
CA VAL A 69 11.92 4.90 11.42
C VAL A 69 12.38 3.44 11.36
N LEU A 70 13.56 3.15 10.79
CA LEU A 70 14.14 1.79 10.80
C LEU A 70 14.29 1.28 12.25
N SER A 71 14.76 2.11 13.17
CA SER A 71 14.94 1.70 14.57
C SER A 71 13.62 1.31 15.24
N LEU A 72 12.51 1.93 14.83
CA LEU A 72 11.17 1.59 15.30
C LEU A 72 10.68 0.22 14.80
N SER A 73 11.24 -0.31 13.71
CA SER A 73 10.86 -1.63 13.18
C SER A 73 11.55 -2.82 13.85
N ARG A 74 12.28 -2.61 14.96
CA ARG A 74 13.03 -3.69 15.63
C ARG A 74 12.14 -4.76 16.26
N THR A 75 10.99 -4.37 16.75
CA THR A 75 10.07 -5.25 17.51
C THR A 75 8.71 -5.42 16.88
N THR A 76 8.35 -4.59 15.91
CA THR A 76 7.07 -4.61 15.21
C THR A 76 7.35 -4.34 13.74
N ASP A 77 6.79 -5.13 12.84
CA ASP A 77 6.96 -4.92 11.40
C ASP A 77 6.19 -3.67 10.96
N LEU A 78 6.76 -2.91 10.02
CA LEU A 78 6.16 -1.66 9.54
C LEU A 78 6.07 -1.66 8.02
N VAL A 79 4.99 -1.08 7.49
CA VAL A 79 4.93 -0.64 6.10
C VAL A 79 4.76 0.87 6.09
N VAL A 80 5.68 1.59 5.44
CA VAL A 80 5.70 3.05 5.39
C VAL A 80 5.81 3.56 3.96
N GLY A 81 5.12 4.66 3.65
CA GLY A 81 5.21 5.36 2.37
C GLY A 81 6.09 6.61 2.49
N PHE A 82 6.96 6.84 1.51
CA PHE A 82 7.88 7.98 1.52
C PHE A 82 8.36 8.35 0.11
N VAL A 83 8.93 9.53 -0.03
CA VAL A 83 9.72 9.89 -1.22
C VAL A 83 11.11 9.33 -1.07
N GLU A 84 11.49 8.40 -1.94
CA GLU A 84 12.84 7.82 -1.97
C GLU A 84 13.76 8.66 -2.84
N ASP A 85 14.90 9.08 -2.28
CA ASP A 85 16.06 9.53 -3.06
C ASP A 85 16.99 8.32 -3.30
N ASN A 86 17.13 7.94 -4.56
CA ASN A 86 18.04 6.86 -4.92
C ASN A 86 19.46 7.39 -5.18
N LYS A 87 20.42 6.47 -5.26
CA LYS A 87 21.85 6.81 -5.49
C LYS A 87 22.14 7.47 -6.85
N THR A 88 21.17 7.47 -7.77
CA THR A 88 21.34 8.02 -9.13
C THR A 88 20.71 9.40 -9.31
N GLY A 89 20.18 9.99 -8.23
CA GLY A 89 19.50 11.29 -8.25
C GLY A 89 18.06 11.24 -8.78
N LEU A 90 17.48 10.04 -8.95
CA LEU A 90 16.07 9.88 -9.23
C LEU A 90 15.29 9.77 -7.93
N ILE A 91 14.13 10.41 -7.87
CA ILE A 91 13.20 10.31 -6.74
C ILE A 91 11.98 9.47 -7.11
N TYR A 92 11.50 8.69 -6.15
CA TYR A 92 10.38 7.76 -6.35
C TYR A 92 9.32 7.94 -5.27
N ASN A 93 8.06 7.76 -5.63
CA ASN A 93 7.03 7.42 -4.67
C ASN A 93 7.25 5.95 -4.28
N ALA A 94 7.63 5.71 -3.04
CA ALA A 94 8.10 4.40 -2.58
C ALA A 94 7.39 3.94 -1.31
N ALA A 95 7.32 2.62 -1.16
CA ALA A 95 6.86 1.92 0.02
C ALA A 95 7.93 0.96 0.52
N ALA A 96 8.17 0.94 1.81
CA ALA A 96 9.11 0.01 2.43
C ALA A 96 8.41 -0.89 3.44
N TYR A 97 8.66 -2.19 3.36
CA TYR A 97 8.39 -3.14 4.43
C TYR A 97 9.64 -3.25 5.30
N LEU A 98 9.53 -2.82 6.55
CA LEU A 98 10.64 -2.73 7.49
C LEU A 98 10.51 -3.79 8.59
N ARG A 99 11.60 -4.48 8.89
CA ARG A 99 11.65 -5.52 9.90
C ARG A 99 13.02 -5.60 10.58
N GLY A 100 13.05 -5.74 11.88
CA GLY A 100 14.29 -5.95 12.64
C GLY A 100 15.31 -4.82 12.49
N GLY A 101 14.86 -3.59 12.26
CA GLY A 101 15.70 -2.41 12.08
C GLY A 101 16.29 -2.26 10.67
N ARG A 102 15.76 -2.97 9.67
CA ARG A 102 16.23 -2.92 8.28
C ARG A 102 15.08 -3.01 7.28
N PRO A 103 15.25 -2.52 6.04
CA PRO A 103 14.31 -2.78 4.97
C PRO A 103 14.34 -4.28 4.62
N LEU A 104 13.17 -4.92 4.61
CA LEU A 104 12.99 -6.27 4.09
C LEU A 104 12.65 -6.23 2.60
N HIS A 105 11.81 -5.26 2.20
CA HIS A 105 11.42 -5.03 0.81
C HIS A 105 11.22 -3.54 0.58
N LEU A 106 11.58 -3.09 -0.63
CA LEU A 106 11.36 -1.73 -1.13
C LEU A 106 10.63 -1.83 -2.46
N HIS A 107 9.46 -1.20 -2.54
CA HIS A 107 8.65 -1.10 -3.74
C HIS A 107 8.59 0.34 -4.22
N ARG A 108 8.80 0.58 -5.51
CA ARG A 108 8.69 1.87 -6.19
C ARG A 108 7.47 1.86 -7.08
N LYS A 109 6.63 2.87 -6.96
CA LYS A 109 5.36 2.95 -7.70
C LYS A 109 5.57 2.85 -9.21
N VAL A 110 4.91 1.88 -9.85
CA VAL A 110 5.00 1.62 -11.28
C VAL A 110 3.99 2.47 -12.05
N TYR A 111 2.76 2.59 -11.57
CA TYR A 111 1.70 3.32 -12.25
C TYR A 111 1.51 4.70 -11.63
N LEU A 112 2.16 5.71 -12.22
CA LEU A 112 2.11 7.10 -11.78
C LEU A 112 0.91 7.79 -12.43
N PRO A 113 -0.13 8.20 -11.66
CA PRO A 113 -1.29 8.87 -12.23
C PRO A 113 -0.95 10.26 -12.77
N THR A 114 -1.45 10.55 -13.98
CA THR A 114 -1.32 11.85 -14.66
C THR A 114 -2.67 12.38 -15.14
N CYS A 115 -3.76 11.98 -14.48
CA CYS A 115 -5.11 12.35 -14.85
C CYS A 115 -5.83 13.11 -13.73
N GLY A 116 -6.73 14.01 -14.08
CA GLY A 116 -7.49 14.81 -13.14
C GLY A 116 -6.59 15.76 -12.36
N MET A 117 -6.51 15.58 -11.04
CA MET A 117 -5.68 16.37 -10.12
C MET A 117 -4.27 15.80 -9.93
N PHE A 118 -3.95 14.68 -10.55
CA PHE A 118 -2.69 13.97 -10.38
C PHE A 118 -1.70 14.31 -11.48
N ASP A 119 -0.43 14.52 -11.10
CA ASP A 119 0.67 14.79 -12.01
C ASP A 119 1.97 14.14 -11.49
N GLU A 120 1.86 12.89 -11.01
CA GLU A 120 2.96 12.21 -10.33
C GLU A 120 4.17 11.98 -11.25
N ALA A 121 3.95 11.65 -12.53
CA ALA A 121 5.04 11.40 -13.48
C ALA A 121 5.92 12.63 -13.79
N ARG A 122 5.45 13.82 -13.41
CA ARG A 122 6.27 15.03 -13.50
C ARG A 122 7.37 15.09 -12.44
N PHE A 123 7.12 14.49 -11.28
CA PHE A 123 7.98 14.62 -10.10
C PHE A 123 8.68 13.33 -9.73
N PHE A 124 8.09 12.18 -10.03
CA PHE A 124 8.61 10.87 -9.65
C PHE A 124 9.03 10.04 -10.86
N ALA A 125 10.14 9.32 -10.71
CA ALA A 125 10.51 8.28 -11.64
C ALA A 125 9.64 7.03 -11.44
N GLN A 126 9.39 6.33 -12.54
CA GLN A 126 8.58 5.11 -12.57
C GLN A 126 9.36 3.92 -11.99
N GLY A 127 8.70 3.12 -11.14
CA GLY A 127 9.16 1.80 -10.73
C GLY A 127 9.19 0.81 -11.89
N LYS A 128 9.82 -0.35 -11.69
CA LYS A 128 10.06 -1.29 -12.79
C LYS A 128 9.24 -2.58 -12.70
N ASP A 129 8.85 -2.97 -11.50
CA ASP A 129 8.23 -4.27 -11.25
C ASP A 129 7.22 -4.25 -10.10
N VAL A 130 6.33 -5.26 -10.12
CA VAL A 130 5.40 -5.57 -9.04
C VAL A 130 5.66 -7.03 -8.68
N LEU A 131 6.44 -7.24 -7.63
CA LEU A 131 6.91 -8.57 -7.24
C LEU A 131 6.49 -8.91 -5.80
N THR A 132 6.40 -10.20 -5.52
CA THR A 132 6.21 -10.71 -4.17
C THR A 132 7.55 -10.90 -3.46
N PHE A 133 7.53 -10.83 -2.13
CA PHE A 133 8.66 -11.09 -1.25
C PHE A 133 8.25 -11.98 -0.08
N ASP A 134 9.23 -12.58 0.60
CA ASP A 134 8.96 -13.39 1.79
C ASP A 134 8.94 -12.50 3.03
N SER A 135 7.82 -12.51 3.75
CA SER A 135 7.66 -11.92 5.07
C SER A 135 7.48 -13.01 6.12
N PRO A 136 7.48 -12.69 7.44
CA PRO A 136 7.17 -13.67 8.48
C PRO A 136 5.77 -14.26 8.38
N PHE A 137 4.90 -13.56 7.68
CA PHE A 137 3.49 -13.95 7.52
C PHE A 137 3.24 -14.69 6.20
N GLY A 138 4.32 -15.05 5.50
CA GLY A 138 4.31 -15.74 4.22
C GLY A 138 4.59 -14.83 3.03
N ARG A 139 4.29 -15.34 1.85
CA ARG A 139 4.48 -14.61 0.58
C ARG A 139 3.61 -13.38 0.55
N THR A 140 4.20 -12.21 0.41
CA THR A 140 3.56 -10.90 0.55
C THR A 140 3.78 -10.06 -0.70
N GLY A 141 2.76 -9.33 -1.13
CA GLY A 141 2.84 -8.30 -2.17
C GLY A 141 2.64 -6.91 -1.58
N LEU A 142 3.25 -5.90 -2.20
CA LEU A 142 3.11 -4.50 -1.81
C LEU A 142 2.77 -3.68 -3.05
N MET A 143 1.73 -2.85 -2.95
CA MET A 143 1.28 -1.93 -3.99
C MET A 143 1.06 -0.52 -3.42
N ILE A 144 1.16 0.48 -4.29
CA ILE A 144 0.94 1.88 -3.95
C ILE A 144 -0.24 2.41 -4.76
N CYS A 145 -1.35 2.71 -4.09
CA CYS A 145 -2.50 3.48 -4.56
C CYS A 145 -2.98 3.06 -5.96
N ARG A 146 -2.66 3.82 -7.00
CA ARG A 146 -3.10 3.59 -8.39
C ARG A 146 -2.83 2.17 -8.89
N GLU A 147 -1.78 1.53 -8.43
CA GLU A 147 -1.44 0.16 -8.81
C GLU A 147 -2.55 -0.84 -8.50
N PHE A 148 -3.27 -0.61 -7.40
CA PHE A 148 -4.39 -1.45 -6.99
C PHE A 148 -5.55 -1.45 -8.00
N LEU A 149 -5.69 -0.40 -8.80
CA LEU A 149 -6.72 -0.30 -9.84
C LEU A 149 -6.28 -0.92 -11.18
N HIS A 150 -5.06 -1.44 -11.26
CA HIS A 150 -4.57 -2.20 -12.41
C HIS A 150 -4.68 -3.69 -12.12
N LEU A 151 -5.61 -4.37 -12.79
CA LEU A 151 -5.85 -5.82 -12.62
C LEU A 151 -4.57 -6.65 -12.82
N SER A 152 -3.70 -6.22 -13.74
CA SER A 152 -2.41 -6.87 -13.99
C SER A 152 -1.48 -6.84 -12.78
N ALA A 153 -1.47 -5.77 -12.00
CA ALA A 153 -0.65 -5.71 -10.78
C ALA A 153 -1.12 -6.72 -9.72
N GLY A 154 -2.44 -6.76 -9.47
CA GLY A 154 -3.03 -7.76 -8.57
C GLY A 154 -2.79 -9.19 -9.05
N TYR A 155 -2.92 -9.42 -10.36
CA TYR A 155 -2.64 -10.72 -10.98
C TYR A 155 -1.18 -11.16 -10.81
N LEU A 156 -0.21 -10.28 -11.03
CA LEU A 156 1.22 -10.60 -10.84
C LEU A 156 1.52 -11.02 -9.40
N LEU A 157 0.91 -10.36 -8.41
CA LEU A 157 1.06 -10.76 -7.01
C LEU A 157 0.39 -12.11 -6.71
N GLN A 158 -0.79 -12.37 -7.29
CA GLN A 158 -1.45 -13.68 -7.20
C GLN A 158 -0.57 -14.77 -7.81
N ALA A 159 -0.10 -14.60 -9.04
CA ALA A 159 0.77 -15.54 -9.74
C ALA A 159 2.10 -15.76 -8.98
N GLY A 160 2.60 -14.70 -8.31
CA GLY A 160 3.74 -14.78 -7.38
C GLY A 160 3.44 -15.49 -6.06
N GLY A 161 2.21 -15.97 -5.85
CA GLY A 161 1.79 -16.75 -4.70
C GLY A 161 1.50 -15.92 -3.43
N ALA A 162 1.25 -14.61 -3.54
CA ALA A 162 0.94 -13.77 -2.38
C ALA A 162 -0.23 -14.34 -1.56
N GLY A 163 -0.02 -14.50 -0.26
CA GLY A 163 -1.07 -14.78 0.73
C GLY A 163 -1.54 -13.52 1.46
N MET A 164 -0.77 -12.45 1.30
CA MET A 164 -1.05 -11.13 1.83
C MET A 164 -0.69 -10.08 0.77
N ILE A 165 -1.61 -9.19 0.48
CA ILE A 165 -1.41 -8.05 -0.44
C ILE A 165 -1.67 -6.79 0.34
N ILE A 166 -0.64 -5.97 0.52
CA ILE A 166 -0.69 -4.71 1.24
C ILE A 166 -0.74 -3.58 0.23
N VAL A 167 -1.70 -2.68 0.39
CA VAL A 167 -1.90 -1.51 -0.46
C VAL A 167 -1.87 -0.27 0.41
N ILE A 168 -0.89 0.58 0.21
CA ILE A 168 -0.84 1.89 0.85
C ILE A 168 -1.36 2.95 -0.13
N SER A 169 -2.15 3.90 0.35
CA SER A 169 -2.86 4.82 -0.53
C SER A 169 -2.98 6.24 0.04
N ALA A 170 -3.07 7.21 -0.88
CA ALA A 170 -3.49 8.58 -0.63
C ALA A 170 -4.63 8.92 -1.60
N ALA A 171 -5.70 8.12 -1.54
CA ALA A 171 -6.86 8.26 -2.42
C ALA A 171 -7.78 9.38 -1.94
N PRO A 172 -8.08 10.37 -2.81
CA PRO A 172 -9.00 11.45 -2.47
C PRO A 172 -10.44 10.97 -2.43
N GLY A 173 -11.23 11.60 -1.56
CA GLY A 173 -12.68 11.51 -1.53
C GLY A 173 -13.29 12.36 -2.63
N ARG A 174 -14.08 11.75 -3.51
CA ARG A 174 -14.82 12.44 -4.57
C ARG A 174 -16.25 11.91 -4.63
N GLY A 175 -17.15 12.84 -5.00
CA GLY A 175 -18.58 12.56 -5.00
C GLY A 175 -19.15 12.51 -3.59
N SER A 176 -20.40 12.87 -3.45
CA SER A 176 -21.16 12.73 -2.22
C SER A 176 -22.46 12.06 -2.59
N SER A 177 -22.51 10.75 -2.51
CA SER A 177 -23.79 10.07 -2.47
C SER A 177 -24.46 10.35 -1.09
N GLN A 178 -25.75 10.16 -0.99
CA GLN A 178 -26.55 10.44 0.23
C GLN A 178 -26.11 9.64 1.48
N ALA A 179 -25.10 8.79 1.36
CA ALA A 179 -24.48 8.06 2.45
C ALA A 179 -23.20 8.78 2.90
N SER A 180 -22.77 8.54 4.12
CA SER A 180 -21.57 9.08 4.77
C SER A 180 -20.24 8.69 4.10
N ALA A 181 -20.25 8.14 2.89
CA ALA A 181 -19.08 7.67 2.12
C ALA A 181 -18.93 8.44 0.82
N PHE A 182 -17.70 8.54 0.34
CA PHE A 182 -17.40 9.07 -1.00
C PHE A 182 -17.67 8.01 -2.08
N ASP A 183 -18.14 8.41 -3.26
CA ASP A 183 -18.38 7.49 -4.38
C ASP A 183 -17.09 6.75 -4.77
N THR A 184 -15.95 7.44 -4.71
CA THR A 184 -14.64 6.82 -4.96
C THR A 184 -14.29 5.72 -3.96
N SER A 185 -14.76 5.77 -2.71
CA SER A 185 -14.49 4.74 -1.70
C SER A 185 -15.09 3.38 -2.10
N ARG A 186 -16.27 3.39 -2.71
CA ARG A 186 -16.92 2.16 -3.20
C ARG A 186 -16.06 1.40 -4.21
N MET A 187 -15.36 2.12 -5.10
CA MET A 187 -14.47 1.52 -6.09
C MET A 187 -13.30 0.78 -5.41
N TRP A 188 -12.68 1.40 -4.39
CA TRP A 188 -11.56 0.78 -3.64
C TRP A 188 -12.02 -0.48 -2.89
N GLU A 189 -13.19 -0.44 -2.28
CA GLU A 189 -13.78 -1.57 -1.58
C GLU A 189 -14.09 -2.74 -2.53
N LEU A 190 -14.70 -2.44 -3.68
CA LEU A 190 -14.98 -3.44 -4.69
C LEU A 190 -13.70 -4.13 -5.17
N MET A 191 -12.65 -3.35 -5.42
CA MET A 191 -11.35 -3.93 -5.80
C MET A 191 -10.76 -4.78 -4.68
N GLY A 192 -10.90 -4.35 -3.41
CA GLY A 192 -10.44 -5.10 -2.24
C GLY A 192 -11.13 -6.45 -2.10
N GLU A 193 -12.46 -6.44 -2.17
CA GLU A 193 -13.29 -7.63 -2.13
C GLU A 193 -12.94 -8.60 -3.27
N ALA A 194 -12.94 -8.11 -4.52
CA ALA A 194 -12.66 -8.92 -5.69
C ALA A 194 -11.24 -9.51 -5.66
N LEU A 195 -10.21 -8.69 -5.44
CA LEU A 195 -8.83 -9.17 -5.42
C LEU A 195 -8.62 -10.19 -4.30
N SER A 196 -9.16 -9.96 -3.09
CA SER A 196 -8.99 -10.90 -1.98
C SER A 196 -9.60 -12.27 -2.28
N PHE A 197 -10.77 -12.30 -2.92
CA PHE A 197 -11.44 -13.51 -3.33
C PHE A 197 -10.66 -14.26 -4.42
N PHE A 198 -10.33 -13.59 -5.52
CA PHE A 198 -9.67 -14.24 -6.67
C PHE A 198 -8.22 -14.63 -6.41
N SER A 199 -7.51 -13.94 -5.52
CA SER A 199 -6.15 -14.31 -5.13
C SER A 199 -6.12 -15.30 -3.95
N SER A 200 -7.24 -15.54 -3.28
CA SER A 200 -7.30 -16.25 -1.99
C SER A 200 -6.26 -15.72 -1.00
N ALA A 201 -6.18 -14.38 -0.88
CA ALA A 201 -5.21 -13.67 -0.06
C ALA A 201 -5.90 -12.63 0.82
N PHE A 202 -5.28 -12.25 1.93
CA PHE A 202 -5.67 -11.03 2.63
C PHE A 202 -5.34 -9.82 1.78
N VAL A 203 -6.28 -8.89 1.62
CA VAL A 203 -6.05 -7.57 1.05
C VAL A 203 -6.15 -6.54 2.16
N ILE A 204 -5.03 -5.87 2.43
CA ILE A 204 -4.85 -4.89 3.49
C ILE A 204 -4.69 -3.53 2.83
N TYR A 205 -5.69 -2.67 2.92
CA TYR A 205 -5.69 -1.34 2.33
C TYR A 205 -5.60 -0.28 3.42
N CYS A 206 -4.53 0.52 3.41
CA CYS A 206 -4.33 1.63 4.33
C CYS A 206 -4.32 2.94 3.56
N ASN A 207 -5.36 3.75 3.75
CA ASN A 207 -5.51 5.06 3.11
C ASN A 207 -5.25 6.19 4.11
N ARG A 208 -4.72 7.30 3.63
CA ARG A 208 -4.67 8.51 4.45
C ARG A 208 -6.05 9.14 4.58
N ALA A 209 -6.24 9.97 5.61
CA ALA A 209 -7.45 10.73 5.85
C ALA A 209 -7.14 12.23 6.02
N GLY A 210 -8.20 13.04 6.08
CA GLY A 210 -8.11 14.46 6.35
C GLY A 210 -7.85 15.32 5.13
N TYR A 211 -7.48 16.56 5.35
CA TYR A 211 -7.28 17.56 4.30
C TYR A 211 -5.81 17.88 4.08
N GLU A 212 -5.43 18.15 2.85
CA GLU A 212 -4.12 18.63 2.49
C GLU A 212 -4.22 19.45 1.20
N ASP A 213 -3.81 20.71 1.25
CA ASP A 213 -3.70 21.59 0.09
C ASP A 213 -4.97 21.59 -0.81
N GLY A 214 -6.14 21.76 -0.21
CA GLY A 214 -7.43 21.81 -0.91
C GLY A 214 -8.02 20.44 -1.28
N MET A 215 -7.32 19.33 -1.00
CA MET A 215 -7.82 17.98 -1.22
C MET A 215 -8.32 17.35 0.07
N VAL A 216 -9.44 16.63 -0.02
CA VAL A 216 -9.91 15.72 1.03
C VAL A 216 -9.49 14.30 0.68
N PHE A 217 -8.90 13.59 1.64
CA PHE A 217 -8.54 12.17 1.51
C PHE A 217 -9.57 11.30 2.23
N ALA A 218 -9.99 10.25 1.53
CA ALA A 218 -11.20 9.51 1.88
C ALA A 218 -11.10 8.69 3.18
N GLY A 219 -9.92 8.33 3.66
CA GLY A 219 -9.83 7.34 4.72
C GLY A 219 -10.43 6.02 4.29
N GLY A 220 -11.21 5.38 5.17
CA GLY A 220 -11.91 4.15 4.86
C GLY A 220 -10.96 2.97 4.63
N SER A 221 -9.84 2.90 5.34
CA SER A 221 -8.92 1.77 5.33
C SER A 221 -9.64 0.48 5.70
N PHE A 222 -9.25 -0.66 5.08
CA PHE A 222 -9.95 -1.92 5.30
C PHE A 222 -9.02 -3.14 5.21
N ILE A 223 -9.51 -4.26 5.72
CA ILE A 223 -8.95 -5.59 5.50
C ILE A 223 -10.05 -6.51 4.98
N TYR A 224 -9.83 -7.10 3.80
CA TYR A 224 -10.62 -8.22 3.30
C TYR A 224 -9.86 -9.53 3.50
N GLY A 225 -10.56 -10.56 3.94
CA GLY A 225 -10.04 -11.92 4.10
C GLY A 225 -10.02 -12.70 2.78
N PRO A 226 -9.35 -13.87 2.74
CA PRO A 226 -9.11 -14.66 1.52
C PRO A 226 -10.35 -15.18 0.81
N THR A 227 -11.54 -14.97 1.38
CA THR A 227 -12.84 -15.35 0.81
C THR A 227 -13.67 -14.16 0.35
N GLY A 228 -13.10 -12.96 0.24
CA GLY A 228 -13.81 -11.74 -0.08
C GLY A 228 -14.58 -11.12 1.09
N ARG A 229 -14.51 -11.69 2.30
CA ARG A 229 -15.23 -11.17 3.46
C ARG A 229 -14.49 -9.97 4.07
N LEU A 230 -15.21 -8.89 4.33
CA LEU A 230 -14.69 -7.76 5.11
C LEU A 230 -14.40 -8.21 6.54
N VAL A 231 -13.16 -8.00 7.00
CA VAL A 231 -12.70 -8.34 8.36
C VAL A 231 -12.70 -7.12 9.26
N GLY A 232 -12.31 -5.96 8.73
CA GLY A 232 -12.32 -4.71 9.46
C GLY A 232 -12.26 -3.51 8.53
N LYS A 233 -12.82 -2.38 9.00
CA LYS A 233 -12.86 -1.13 8.24
C LYS A 233 -12.79 0.07 9.17
N ALA A 234 -11.96 1.04 8.81
CA ALA A 234 -11.81 2.33 9.49
C ALA A 234 -12.85 3.34 9.02
N ALA A 235 -13.01 4.42 9.78
CA ALA A 235 -13.89 5.53 9.47
C ALA A 235 -13.50 6.23 8.16
N TYR A 236 -14.48 6.87 7.50
CA TYR A 236 -14.20 7.73 6.36
C TYR A 236 -13.76 9.13 6.81
N ALA A 237 -12.90 9.76 6.03
CA ALA A 237 -12.41 11.14 6.16
C ALA A 237 -11.71 11.51 7.47
N GLU A 238 -11.74 10.67 8.47
CA GLU A 238 -11.19 10.92 9.80
C GLU A 238 -9.94 10.10 10.07
N ARG A 239 -9.07 10.59 10.97
CA ARG A 239 -7.96 9.78 11.49
C ARG A 239 -8.53 8.61 12.26
N ASP A 240 -7.95 7.43 12.06
CA ASP A 240 -8.37 6.23 12.75
C ASP A 240 -7.17 5.31 13.01
N PHE A 241 -7.29 4.45 14.00
CA PHE A 241 -6.31 3.42 14.32
C PHE A 241 -7.06 2.11 14.50
N LEU A 242 -7.14 1.36 13.42
CA LEU A 242 -7.90 0.11 13.35
C LEU A 242 -7.00 -1.07 13.67
N LEU A 243 -7.34 -1.83 14.70
CA LEU A 243 -6.71 -3.10 15.04
C LEU A 243 -7.57 -4.26 14.53
N VAL A 244 -6.96 -5.19 13.82
CA VAL A 244 -7.65 -6.36 13.27
C VAL A 244 -6.82 -7.60 13.55
N GLU A 245 -7.44 -8.59 14.17
CA GLU A 245 -6.85 -9.91 14.31
C GLU A 245 -7.21 -10.77 13.10
N VAL A 246 -6.22 -11.39 12.47
CA VAL A 246 -6.38 -12.29 11.33
C VAL A 246 -5.65 -13.62 11.57
N ASP A 247 -6.19 -14.70 11.02
CA ASP A 247 -5.55 -16.01 11.03
C ASP A 247 -4.90 -16.29 9.66
N PRO A 248 -3.56 -16.23 9.53
CA PRO A 248 -2.88 -16.55 8.27
C PRO A 248 -3.23 -17.93 7.69
N GLY A 249 -3.70 -18.85 8.52
CA GLY A 249 -4.17 -20.17 8.10
C GLY A 249 -5.40 -20.13 7.20
N GLU A 250 -6.17 -19.04 7.19
CA GLU A 250 -7.31 -18.84 6.29
C GLU A 250 -6.91 -18.88 4.82
N VAL A 251 -5.75 -18.37 4.47
CA VAL A 251 -5.21 -18.41 3.09
C VAL A 251 -5.14 -19.86 2.60
N ARG A 252 -4.58 -20.76 3.42
CA ARG A 252 -4.47 -22.18 3.06
C ARG A 252 -5.84 -22.84 2.96
N ARG A 253 -6.78 -22.50 3.85
CA ARG A 253 -8.16 -23.02 3.80
C ARG A 253 -8.89 -22.55 2.55
N ALA A 254 -8.83 -21.23 2.23
CA ALA A 254 -9.42 -20.67 1.04
C ALA A 254 -8.88 -21.31 -0.25
N ARG A 255 -7.56 -21.46 -0.37
CA ARG A 255 -6.91 -22.10 -1.53
C ARG A 255 -7.26 -23.58 -1.72
N ARG A 256 -7.65 -24.27 -0.67
CA ARG A 256 -8.17 -25.66 -0.76
C ARG A 256 -9.60 -25.68 -1.28
N THR A 257 -10.43 -24.71 -0.88
CA THR A 257 -11.83 -24.60 -1.30
C THR A 257 -11.94 -24.04 -2.72
N TRP A 258 -11.14 -23.03 -3.03
CA TRP A 258 -11.11 -22.31 -4.30
C TRP A 258 -9.68 -22.31 -4.85
N PRO A 259 -9.29 -23.34 -5.62
CA PRO A 259 -7.89 -23.51 -6.04
C PRO A 259 -7.52 -22.68 -7.27
N TRP A 260 -7.87 -21.39 -7.31
CA TRP A 260 -7.62 -20.47 -8.43
C TRP A 260 -6.18 -20.52 -8.94
N ALA A 261 -5.20 -20.47 -8.03
CA ALA A 261 -3.78 -20.48 -8.39
C ALA A 261 -3.32 -21.81 -9.01
N ARG A 262 -3.96 -22.94 -8.67
CA ARG A 262 -3.67 -24.24 -9.28
C ARG A 262 -4.20 -24.31 -10.71
N ASP A 263 -5.37 -23.73 -10.93
CA ASP A 263 -6.09 -23.84 -12.19
C ASP A 263 -5.67 -22.72 -13.17
N ASP A 264 -4.91 -21.72 -12.70
CA ASP A 264 -4.37 -20.61 -13.47
C ASP A 264 -3.28 -21.07 -14.47
N LYS A 265 -3.13 -20.34 -15.56
CA LYS A 265 -2.22 -20.62 -16.66
C LYS A 265 -1.41 -19.37 -17.04
N PRO A 266 -0.44 -18.94 -16.22
CA PRO A 266 0.35 -17.74 -16.48
C PRO A 266 1.06 -17.77 -17.84
N GLU A 267 1.47 -18.95 -18.30
CA GLU A 267 2.12 -19.16 -19.60
C GLU A 267 1.20 -18.84 -20.77
N VAL A 268 -0.13 -19.11 -20.65
CA VAL A 268 -1.12 -18.74 -21.66
C VAL A 268 -1.28 -17.23 -21.73
N ILE A 269 -1.32 -16.58 -20.58
CA ILE A 269 -1.43 -15.11 -20.48
C ILE A 269 -0.20 -14.46 -21.10
N LEU A 270 1.00 -14.93 -20.77
CA LEU A 270 2.25 -14.43 -21.35
C LEU A 270 2.27 -14.53 -22.87
N GLN A 271 1.90 -15.71 -23.42
CA GLN A 271 1.83 -15.91 -24.87
C GLN A 271 0.77 -15.01 -25.53
N ALA A 272 -0.39 -14.83 -24.89
CA ALA A 272 -1.44 -13.96 -25.40
C ALA A 272 -0.99 -12.49 -25.40
N LEU A 273 -0.34 -12.02 -24.34
CA LEU A 273 0.21 -10.66 -24.25
C LEU A 273 1.27 -10.41 -25.33
N GLN A 274 2.18 -11.37 -25.57
CA GLN A 274 3.17 -11.25 -26.64
C GLN A 274 2.51 -11.07 -28.00
N LYS A 275 1.43 -11.84 -28.31
CA LYS A 275 0.67 -11.70 -29.57
C LYS A 275 -0.08 -10.36 -29.68
N VAL A 276 -0.57 -9.82 -28.56
CA VAL A 276 -1.23 -8.51 -28.56
C VAL A 276 -0.22 -7.40 -28.82
N LEU A 277 0.94 -7.44 -28.15
CA LEU A 277 1.99 -6.43 -28.31
C LEU A 277 2.56 -6.41 -29.72
N SER A 278 2.82 -7.57 -30.33
CA SER A 278 3.33 -7.64 -31.71
C SER A 278 2.38 -7.10 -32.78
N ARG A 279 1.08 -7.02 -32.52
CA ARG A 279 0.09 -6.43 -33.44
C ARG A 279 0.04 -4.88 -33.39
N HIS A 280 0.65 -4.27 -32.39
CA HIS A 280 0.72 -2.81 -32.24
C HIS A 280 2.00 -2.22 -32.82
N GLU A 281 2.91 -3.05 -33.34
CA GLU A 281 4.15 -2.63 -34.01
C GLU A 281 3.98 -2.51 -35.55
N ASP A 282 2.82 -2.96 -36.09
CA ASP A 282 2.39 -2.79 -37.48
C ASP A 282 1.41 -1.59 -37.61
#